data_dc42d449e6fb3f1e2ca006a00ed33747
#
_entry.id   dc42d449e6fb3f1e2ca006a00ed33747
#
_cell.length_a   1.000
_cell.length_b   1.000
_cell.length_c   1.000
_cell.angle_alpha   90.00
_cell.angle_beta   90.00
_cell.angle_gamma   90.00
#
_symmetry.space_group_name_H-M   'P 1'
#
loop_
_entity.id
_entity.type
_entity.pdbx_description
1 polymer ?
#
loop_
_entity_poly.entity_id
_entity_poly.type
_entity_poly.pdbx_seq_one_letter_code
_entity_poly.pdbx_strand_id
1 'polypeptide(L)'
;MSRSATLNAVIQNKLKIADIESAEEVGAVLTLTRTSAQAITTAGTTIVWQSEIRGYQIEWSGSEITIPATGWYAISLSVRMSINLNSMLAVLRINAVNVVSTNFFGDVDRNINSITFMRHFTEDDVLEISLFPSANCNLNVVAENSVGESPILNIVQLSGEVDVDDV
;
A
#
# COMPACT_ATOMS: atom_id res chain seq x y z
N MET A 1 46.58 17.96 23.55
CA MET A 1 45.64 16.84 23.23
C MET A 1 46.43 15.73 22.56
N SER A 2 46.33 14.49 23.03
CA SER A 2 47.12 13.40 22.46
C SER A 2 46.49 12.94 21.10
N ARG A 3 47.34 12.53 20.15
CA ARG A 3 46.94 11.98 18.85
C ARG A 3 45.94 10.83 18.99
N SER A 4 45.99 10.07 20.10
CA SER A 4 45.08 8.96 20.39
C SER A 4 43.64 9.43 20.67
N ALA A 5 43.46 10.54 21.40
CA ALA A 5 42.14 11.08 21.70
C ALA A 5 41.40 11.61 20.42
N THR A 6 42.16 12.23 19.49
CA THR A 6 41.62 12.74 18.23
C THR A 6 41.20 11.58 17.29
N LEU A 7 42.01 10.51 17.22
CA LEU A 7 41.69 9.34 16.40
C LEU A 7 40.44 8.62 16.91
N ASN A 8 40.30 8.44 18.22
CA ASN A 8 39.12 7.83 18.83
C ASN A 8 37.83 8.65 18.55
N ALA A 9 37.92 9.99 18.63
CA ALA A 9 36.79 10.85 18.32
C ALA A 9 36.34 10.75 16.83
N VAL A 10 37.30 10.65 15.90
CA VAL A 10 37.02 10.46 14.47
C VAL A 10 36.39 9.09 14.20
N ILE A 11 36.86 8.03 14.84
CA ILE A 11 36.29 6.67 14.71
C ILE A 11 34.86 6.64 15.24
N GLN A 12 34.63 7.21 16.43
CA GLN A 12 33.28 7.26 17.02
C GLN A 12 32.28 8.09 16.18
N ASN A 13 32.74 9.19 15.56
CA ASN A 13 31.88 9.97 14.65
C ASN A 13 31.59 9.21 13.36
N LYS A 14 32.54 8.47 12.78
CA LYS A 14 32.29 7.63 11.59
C LYS A 14 31.31 6.49 11.91
N LEU A 15 31.43 5.84 13.07
CA LEU A 15 30.50 4.81 13.51
C LEU A 15 29.08 5.40 13.69
N LYS A 16 28.95 6.57 14.31
CA LYS A 16 27.65 7.25 14.43
C LYS A 16 27.02 7.64 13.08
N ILE A 17 27.85 8.07 12.11
CA ILE A 17 27.35 8.40 10.77
C ILE A 17 26.88 7.11 10.05
N ALA A 18 27.64 6.02 10.14
CA ALA A 18 27.24 4.73 9.58
C ALA A 18 25.94 4.18 10.22
N ASP A 19 25.80 4.33 11.57
CA ASP A 19 24.57 3.95 12.27
C ASP A 19 23.38 4.82 11.87
N ILE A 20 23.59 6.10 11.53
CA ILE A 20 22.53 7.01 11.02
C ILE A 20 22.20 6.66 9.57
N GLU A 21 23.19 6.40 8.74
CA GLU A 21 22.98 5.98 7.34
C GLU A 21 22.28 4.61 7.25
N SER A 22 22.55 3.67 8.16
CA SER A 22 21.85 2.39 8.24
C SER A 22 20.46 2.46 8.89
N ALA A 23 20.16 3.51 9.66
CA ALA A 23 18.86 3.71 10.30
C ALA A 23 17.82 4.42 9.39
N GLU A 24 18.20 4.89 8.22
CA GLU A 24 17.35 5.63 7.29
C GLU A 24 16.89 4.83 6.05
N GLU A 25 16.89 3.51 6.06
CA GLU A 25 16.04 2.79 5.12
C GLU A 25 14.57 2.86 5.59
N VAL A 26 14.00 4.04 5.46
CA VAL A 26 12.54 4.17 5.48
C VAL A 26 12.06 3.38 4.28
N GLY A 27 11.48 2.21 4.53
CA GLY A 27 10.92 1.38 3.48
C GLY A 27 9.91 2.17 2.63
N ALA A 28 9.76 1.79 1.39
CA ALA A 28 8.85 2.44 0.46
C ALA A 28 7.42 2.50 1.03
N VAL A 29 6.76 3.65 0.91
CA VAL A 29 5.38 3.86 1.39
C VAL A 29 4.56 4.61 0.35
N LEU A 30 3.27 4.26 0.26
CA LEU A 30 2.31 4.96 -0.59
C LEU A 30 0.94 4.99 0.09
N THR A 31 0.29 6.14 0.10
CA THR A 31 -1.11 6.29 0.50
C THR A 31 -1.88 6.98 -0.60
N LEU A 32 -2.85 6.29 -1.18
CA LEU A 32 -3.70 6.80 -2.27
C LEU A 32 -5.14 6.92 -1.83
N THR A 33 -5.86 7.86 -2.43
CA THR A 33 -7.29 8.06 -2.27
C THR A 33 -7.96 8.48 -3.58
N ARG A 34 -9.28 8.67 -3.52
CA ARG A 34 -10.08 9.22 -4.63
C ARG A 34 -10.77 10.50 -4.19
N THR A 35 -10.91 11.40 -5.15
CA THR A 35 -11.61 12.69 -4.99
C THR A 35 -13.04 12.66 -5.54
N SER A 36 -13.41 11.58 -6.26
CA SER A 36 -14.75 11.39 -6.83
C SER A 36 -15.19 9.92 -6.77
N ALA A 37 -16.49 9.67 -6.71
CA ALA A 37 -17.03 8.31 -6.72
C ALA A 37 -16.70 7.58 -8.03
N GLN A 38 -16.57 6.24 -7.94
CA GLN A 38 -16.35 5.36 -9.09
C GLN A 38 -17.44 4.30 -9.15
N ALA A 39 -18.08 4.15 -10.33
CA ALA A 39 -19.01 3.05 -10.57
C ALA A 39 -18.26 1.71 -10.54
N ILE A 40 -18.77 0.76 -9.76
CA ILE A 40 -18.26 -0.60 -9.65
C ILE A 40 -19.35 -1.56 -10.10
N THR A 41 -19.00 -2.48 -10.99
CA THR A 41 -19.95 -3.43 -11.60
C THR A 41 -19.75 -4.85 -11.07
N THR A 42 -20.78 -5.67 -11.15
CA THR A 42 -20.72 -7.10 -10.80
C THR A 42 -19.72 -7.90 -11.65
N ALA A 43 -19.40 -7.41 -12.87
CA ALA A 43 -18.35 -8.00 -13.72
C ALA A 43 -16.93 -7.73 -13.23
N GLY A 44 -16.80 -6.90 -12.20
CA GLY A 44 -15.52 -6.45 -11.66
C GLY A 44 -15.08 -5.10 -12.22
N THR A 45 -14.46 -4.30 -11.37
CA THR A 45 -13.92 -3.00 -11.74
C THR A 45 -12.63 -2.75 -10.99
N THR A 46 -11.57 -2.40 -11.71
CA THR A 46 -10.29 -1.98 -11.12
C THR A 46 -10.42 -0.57 -10.55
N ILE A 47 -9.92 -0.36 -9.33
CA ILE A 47 -9.95 0.95 -8.69
C ILE A 47 -8.96 1.88 -9.40
N VAL A 48 -9.44 3.05 -9.82
CA VAL A 48 -8.61 4.11 -10.41
C VAL A 48 -8.35 5.16 -9.32
N TRP A 49 -7.11 5.32 -8.91
CA TRP A 49 -6.69 6.29 -7.90
C TRP A 49 -6.61 7.69 -8.49
N GLN A 50 -6.80 8.72 -7.69
CA GLN A 50 -6.88 10.11 -8.17
C GLN A 50 -6.01 11.08 -7.39
N SER A 51 -5.61 10.74 -6.17
CA SER A 51 -4.82 11.61 -5.30
C SER A 51 -3.88 10.80 -4.43
N GLU A 52 -2.69 11.31 -4.26
CA GLU A 52 -1.70 10.82 -3.31
C GLU A 52 -1.77 11.67 -2.04
N ILE A 53 -1.88 11.01 -0.88
CA ILE A 53 -1.80 11.65 0.43
C ILE A 53 -0.33 11.63 0.91
N ARG A 54 0.35 10.52 0.65
CA ARG A 54 1.75 10.31 1.02
C ARG A 54 2.38 9.32 0.04
N GLY A 55 3.56 9.65 -0.46
CA GLY A 55 4.36 8.78 -1.32
C GLY A 55 5.85 8.92 -1.02
N TYR A 56 6.53 7.77 -1.02
CA TYR A 56 7.97 7.70 -0.98
C TYR A 56 8.41 6.43 -1.72
N GLN A 57 9.18 6.60 -2.78
CA GLN A 57 9.73 5.57 -3.65
C GLN A 57 8.72 4.74 -4.47
N ILE A 58 7.43 4.68 -4.16
CA ILE A 58 6.44 3.94 -4.93
C ILE A 58 5.80 4.87 -5.96
N GLU A 59 5.89 4.51 -7.23
CA GLU A 59 5.25 5.23 -8.33
C GLU A 59 3.86 4.66 -8.62
N TRP A 60 2.94 5.52 -9.10
CA TRP A 60 1.60 5.10 -9.48
C TRP A 60 1.05 5.92 -10.65
N SER A 61 0.16 5.33 -11.44
CA SER A 61 -0.54 5.99 -12.54
C SER A 61 -1.93 5.36 -12.74
N GLY A 62 -2.97 6.13 -12.46
CA GLY A 62 -4.35 5.62 -12.58
C GLY A 62 -4.63 4.44 -11.67
N SER A 63 -4.74 3.21 -12.20
CA SER A 63 -4.97 1.99 -11.42
C SER A 63 -3.69 1.23 -11.08
N GLU A 64 -2.59 1.54 -11.76
CA GLU A 64 -1.33 0.81 -11.69
C GLU A 64 -0.39 1.41 -10.65
N ILE A 65 0.25 0.55 -9.87
CA ILE A 65 1.21 0.91 -8.82
C ILE A 65 2.45 0.06 -9.03
N THR A 66 3.60 0.68 -9.23
CA THR A 66 4.87 0.00 -9.51
C THR A 66 5.64 -0.20 -8.21
N ILE A 67 6.03 -1.43 -7.93
CA ILE A 67 6.82 -1.81 -6.75
C ILE A 67 8.29 -1.46 -6.99
N PRO A 68 8.91 -0.63 -6.14
CA PRO A 68 10.25 -0.08 -6.40
C PRO A 68 11.39 -1.02 -6.07
N ALA A 69 11.17 -2.06 -5.25
CA ALA A 69 12.21 -2.99 -4.84
C ALA A 69 11.62 -4.33 -4.42
N THR A 70 12.36 -5.40 -4.61
CA THR A 70 11.99 -6.73 -4.13
C THR A 70 11.89 -6.74 -2.60
N GLY A 71 10.84 -7.38 -2.04
CA GLY A 71 10.65 -7.46 -0.61
C GLY A 71 9.22 -7.75 -0.17
N TRP A 72 9.00 -7.72 1.15
CA TRP A 72 7.70 -7.90 1.77
C TRP A 72 6.97 -6.57 1.92
N TYR A 73 5.69 -6.57 1.53
CA TYR A 73 4.84 -5.40 1.61
C TYR A 73 3.54 -5.72 2.35
N ALA A 74 3.08 -4.78 3.17
CA ALA A 74 1.73 -4.74 3.69
C ALA A 74 0.89 -3.79 2.84
N ILE A 75 -0.27 -4.27 2.38
CA ILE A 75 -1.21 -3.51 1.56
C ILE A 75 -2.53 -3.49 2.30
N SER A 76 -2.99 -2.32 2.70
CA SER A 76 -4.26 -2.11 3.39
C SER A 76 -5.20 -1.28 2.53
N LEU A 77 -6.38 -1.83 2.25
CA LEU A 77 -7.45 -1.18 1.49
C LEU A 77 -8.64 -0.94 2.40
N SER A 78 -9.14 0.28 2.46
CA SER A 78 -10.41 0.63 3.09
C SER A 78 -11.36 1.21 2.03
N VAL A 79 -12.58 0.68 1.98
CA VAL A 79 -13.59 1.08 0.98
C VAL A 79 -14.95 1.30 1.61
N ARG A 80 -15.72 2.23 1.05
CA ARG A 80 -17.12 2.48 1.40
C ARG A 80 -17.99 2.39 0.15
N MET A 81 -19.06 1.61 0.20
CA MET A 81 -19.99 1.44 -0.91
C MET A 81 -21.22 2.34 -0.77
N SER A 82 -21.86 2.67 -1.90
CA SER A 82 -23.07 3.51 -1.91
C SER A 82 -24.32 2.78 -1.43
N ILE A 83 -24.30 1.46 -1.42
CA ILE A 83 -25.41 0.58 -1.01
C ILE A 83 -24.87 -0.54 -0.13
N ASN A 84 -25.75 -1.19 0.63
CA ASN A 84 -25.42 -2.44 1.30
C ASN A 84 -25.32 -3.57 0.25
N LEU A 85 -24.31 -4.43 0.41
CA LEU A 85 -24.05 -5.56 -0.48
C LEU A 85 -24.12 -6.86 0.32
N ASN A 86 -24.61 -7.94 -0.32
CA ASN A 86 -24.57 -9.26 0.30
C ASN A 86 -23.16 -9.85 0.35
N SER A 87 -22.33 -9.48 -0.61
CA SER A 87 -20.92 -9.85 -0.66
C SER A 87 -20.14 -8.92 -1.59
N MET A 88 -18.84 -8.85 -1.37
CA MET A 88 -17.89 -8.19 -2.27
C MET A 88 -16.59 -8.98 -2.26
N LEU A 89 -16.04 -9.24 -3.45
CA LEU A 89 -14.71 -9.83 -3.61
C LEU A 89 -13.73 -8.71 -3.95
N ALA A 90 -12.66 -8.60 -3.17
CA ALA A 90 -11.51 -7.79 -3.53
C ALA A 90 -10.40 -8.70 -4.08
N VAL A 91 -9.86 -8.36 -5.23
CA VAL A 91 -8.83 -9.12 -5.93
C VAL A 91 -7.59 -8.25 -6.09
N LEU A 92 -6.47 -8.75 -5.55
CA LEU A 92 -5.14 -8.22 -5.81
C LEU A 92 -4.62 -8.85 -7.10
N ARG A 93 -4.19 -8.01 -8.04
CA ARG A 93 -3.60 -8.42 -9.31
C ARG A 93 -2.14 -7.97 -9.34
N ILE A 94 -1.27 -8.84 -9.82
CA ILE A 94 0.15 -8.54 -10.07
C ILE A 94 0.42 -8.87 -11.53
N ASN A 95 0.96 -7.92 -12.28
CA ASN A 95 1.26 -8.06 -13.71
C ASN A 95 0.05 -8.61 -14.49
N ALA A 96 -1.14 -8.03 -14.23
CA ALA A 96 -2.45 -8.42 -14.79
C ALA A 96 -2.94 -9.84 -14.40
N VAL A 97 -2.26 -10.55 -13.49
CA VAL A 97 -2.67 -11.88 -12.99
C VAL A 97 -3.31 -11.76 -11.60
N ASN A 98 -4.47 -12.41 -11.40
CA ASN A 98 -5.10 -12.48 -10.09
C ASN A 98 -4.26 -13.37 -9.15
N VAL A 99 -3.79 -12.82 -8.05
CA VAL A 99 -2.88 -13.54 -7.15
C VAL A 99 -3.44 -13.77 -5.75
N VAL A 100 -4.30 -12.89 -5.28
CA VAL A 100 -4.99 -13.00 -3.99
C VAL A 100 -6.41 -12.50 -4.15
N SER A 101 -7.37 -13.20 -3.54
CA SER A 101 -8.74 -12.73 -3.45
C SER A 101 -9.26 -12.87 -2.02
N THR A 102 -10.02 -11.89 -1.56
CA THR A 102 -10.70 -11.94 -0.27
C THR A 102 -12.15 -11.57 -0.44
N ASN A 103 -13.03 -12.41 0.12
CA ASN A 103 -14.46 -12.18 0.15
C ASN A 103 -14.86 -11.47 1.44
N PHE A 104 -15.64 -10.42 1.32
CA PHE A 104 -16.45 -9.87 2.39
C PHE A 104 -17.83 -10.55 2.32
N PHE A 105 -18.16 -11.35 3.33
CA PHE A 105 -19.46 -12.02 3.45
C PHE A 105 -20.32 -11.34 4.51
N GLY A 106 -21.62 -11.30 4.26
CA GLY A 106 -22.60 -10.68 5.12
C GLY A 106 -22.92 -9.24 4.73
N ASP A 107 -23.75 -8.57 5.51
CA ASP A 107 -24.13 -7.17 5.27
C ASP A 107 -22.86 -6.32 5.18
N VAL A 108 -22.35 -6.17 3.93
CA VAL A 108 -21.34 -5.17 3.61
C VAL A 108 -22.07 -3.84 3.74
N ASP A 109 -22.21 -3.41 4.99
CA ASP A 109 -22.83 -2.16 5.33
C ASP A 109 -22.20 -1.02 4.52
N ARG A 110 -22.93 0.09 4.38
CA ARG A 110 -22.39 1.38 3.92
C ARG A 110 -21.19 1.85 4.74
N ASN A 111 -20.76 1.07 5.72
CA ASN A 111 -19.62 1.32 6.57
C ASN A 111 -18.30 1.03 5.84
N ILE A 112 -17.22 1.53 6.42
CA ILE A 112 -15.88 1.28 5.90
C ILE A 112 -15.54 -0.20 6.06
N ASN A 113 -15.27 -0.87 4.95
CA ASN A 113 -14.77 -2.23 4.90
C ASN A 113 -13.28 -2.18 4.65
N SER A 114 -12.50 -2.84 5.49
CA SER A 114 -11.04 -2.86 5.41
C SER A 114 -10.51 -4.25 5.19
N ILE A 115 -9.47 -4.36 4.37
CA ILE A 115 -8.74 -5.59 4.10
C ILE A 115 -7.25 -5.29 4.12
N THR A 116 -6.45 -6.24 4.61
CA THR A 116 -5.00 -6.16 4.57
C THR A 116 -4.43 -7.42 3.94
N PHE A 117 -3.51 -7.23 3.00
CA PHE A 117 -2.70 -8.28 2.40
C PHE A 117 -1.26 -8.10 2.84
N MET A 118 -0.56 -9.21 3.07
CA MET A 118 0.89 -9.23 3.20
C MET A 118 1.45 -10.13 2.12
N ARG A 119 2.39 -9.64 1.34
CA ARG A 119 2.95 -10.39 0.23
C ARG A 119 4.38 -9.96 -0.10
N HIS A 120 5.14 -10.91 -0.61
CA HIS A 120 6.43 -10.68 -1.25
C HIS A 120 6.21 -10.28 -2.71
N PHE A 121 6.85 -9.19 -3.14
CA PHE A 121 6.86 -8.70 -4.50
C PHE A 121 8.28 -8.67 -5.03
N THR A 122 8.40 -8.71 -6.36
CA THR A 122 9.64 -8.46 -7.09
C THR A 122 9.67 -7.00 -7.53
N GLU A 123 10.84 -6.42 -7.64
CA GLU A 123 11.02 -5.09 -8.26
C GLU A 123 10.33 -5.04 -9.63
N ASP A 124 9.74 -3.90 -9.96
CA ASP A 124 8.94 -3.65 -11.15
C ASP A 124 7.61 -4.42 -11.27
N ASP A 125 7.20 -5.19 -10.24
CA ASP A 125 5.84 -5.73 -10.21
C ASP A 125 4.81 -4.59 -10.27
N VAL A 126 3.82 -4.74 -11.17
CA VAL A 126 2.69 -3.81 -11.29
C VAL A 126 1.50 -4.35 -10.53
N LEU A 127 1.08 -3.60 -9.51
CA LEU A 127 -0.03 -3.93 -8.63
C LEU A 127 -1.30 -3.20 -9.05
N GLU A 128 -2.43 -3.91 -9.10
CA GLU A 128 -3.78 -3.36 -9.25
C GLU A 128 -4.74 -4.01 -8.25
N ILE A 129 -5.81 -3.29 -7.89
CA ILE A 129 -6.88 -3.83 -7.04
C ILE A 129 -8.22 -3.71 -7.78
N SER A 130 -8.93 -4.83 -7.89
CA SER A 130 -10.26 -4.92 -8.50
C SER A 130 -11.30 -5.35 -7.48
N LEU A 131 -12.49 -4.76 -7.57
CA LEU A 131 -13.66 -5.08 -6.73
C LEU A 131 -14.76 -5.74 -7.58
N PHE A 132 -15.37 -6.80 -7.03
CA PHE A 132 -16.47 -7.55 -7.64
C PHE A 132 -17.63 -7.58 -6.63
N PRO A 133 -18.55 -6.61 -6.65
CA PRO A 133 -19.67 -6.56 -5.73
C PRO A 133 -20.80 -7.50 -6.18
N SER A 134 -21.66 -7.92 -5.24
CA SER A 134 -22.88 -8.70 -5.54
C SER A 134 -23.95 -7.93 -6.30
N ALA A 135 -23.87 -6.59 -6.33
CA ALA A 135 -24.73 -5.70 -7.10
C ALA A 135 -23.94 -4.48 -7.60
N ASN A 136 -24.34 -3.91 -8.72
CA ASN A 136 -23.73 -2.67 -9.21
C ASN A 136 -23.92 -1.54 -8.20
N CYS A 137 -22.84 -0.83 -7.88
CA CYS A 137 -22.82 0.23 -6.87
C CYS A 137 -21.75 1.29 -7.21
N ASN A 138 -21.63 2.28 -6.35
CA ASN A 138 -20.50 3.22 -6.41
C ASN A 138 -19.56 2.98 -5.24
N LEU A 139 -18.28 3.06 -5.51
CA LEU A 139 -17.24 3.29 -4.50
C LEU A 139 -17.33 4.77 -4.12
N ASN A 140 -17.77 5.04 -2.88
CA ASN A 140 -18.02 6.40 -2.43
C ASN A 140 -16.75 7.06 -1.90
N VAL A 141 -16.69 8.38 -2.12
CA VAL A 141 -15.74 9.26 -1.45
C VAL A 141 -16.43 9.82 -0.20
N VAL A 142 -15.79 9.76 0.94
CA VAL A 142 -16.28 10.39 2.17
C VAL A 142 -15.93 11.87 2.11
N ALA A 143 -16.92 12.75 2.33
CA ALA A 143 -16.68 14.19 2.34
C ALA A 143 -15.69 14.58 3.46
N GLU A 144 -14.91 15.65 3.21
CA GLU A 144 -13.77 16.12 3.99
C GLU A 144 -13.97 16.28 5.52
N ASN A 145 -15.19 16.20 6.04
CA ASN A 145 -15.51 16.39 7.45
C ASN A 145 -15.96 15.10 8.17
N SER A 146 -15.86 13.93 7.51
CA SER A 146 -16.21 12.66 8.13
C SER A 146 -14.93 11.98 8.62
N VAL A 147 -14.96 11.46 9.84
CA VAL A 147 -13.87 10.66 10.40
C VAL A 147 -13.67 9.39 9.54
N GLY A 148 -12.67 9.40 8.70
CA GLY A 148 -12.31 8.30 7.82
C GLY A 148 -12.43 8.64 6.33
N GLU A 149 -11.29 8.77 5.67
CA GLU A 149 -11.21 8.88 4.22
C GLU A 149 -11.55 7.53 3.57
N SER A 150 -12.27 7.57 2.44
CA SER A 150 -12.60 6.38 1.66
C SER A 150 -12.75 6.75 0.18
N PRO A 151 -12.28 5.90 -0.73
CA PRO A 151 -11.40 4.76 -0.47
C PRO A 151 -10.00 5.23 -0.10
N ILE A 152 -9.31 4.45 0.71
CA ILE A 152 -7.90 4.68 1.03
C ILE A 152 -7.12 3.39 0.81
N LEU A 153 -5.99 3.49 0.16
CA LEU A 153 -5.00 2.44 -0.01
C LEU A 153 -3.71 2.85 0.68
N ASN A 154 -3.19 1.98 1.52
CA ASN A 154 -1.86 2.14 2.10
C ASN A 154 -0.99 0.97 1.66
N ILE A 155 0.21 1.25 1.21
CA ILE A 155 1.25 0.28 0.89
C ILE A 155 2.48 0.65 1.69
N VAL A 156 3.05 -0.32 2.39
CA VAL A 156 4.25 -0.14 3.21
C VAL A 156 5.18 -1.31 2.97
N GLN A 157 6.41 -1.02 2.59
CA GLN A 157 7.47 -2.02 2.55
C GLN A 157 7.87 -2.38 3.99
N LEU A 158 7.83 -3.66 4.33
CA LEU A 158 8.14 -4.18 5.66
C LEU A 158 9.61 -4.56 5.80
N SER A 159 10.19 -5.13 4.74
CA SER A 159 11.60 -5.51 4.66
C SER A 159 12.01 -5.61 3.20
N GLY A 160 13.25 -5.23 2.89
CA GLY A 160 13.92 -5.61 1.65
C GLY A 160 14.31 -7.08 1.64
N GLU A 161 14.94 -7.55 0.57
CA GLU A 161 15.61 -8.85 0.58
C GLU A 161 16.71 -8.84 1.65
N VAL A 162 16.62 -9.77 2.60
CA VAL A 162 17.78 -10.08 3.45
C VAL A 162 18.67 -10.95 2.60
N ASP A 163 19.81 -10.41 2.19
CA ASP A 163 20.83 -11.18 1.50
C ASP A 163 21.33 -12.27 2.49
N VAL A 164 20.88 -13.50 2.29
CA VAL A 164 21.23 -14.64 3.17
C VAL A 164 22.66 -15.14 2.94
N ASP A 165 23.41 -14.49 2.05
CA ASP A 165 24.82 -14.83 1.78
C ASP A 165 25.80 -14.21 2.75
N ASP A 166 25.34 -13.38 3.71
CA ASP A 166 26.17 -12.75 4.75
C ASP A 166 26.11 -13.46 6.13
N VAL A 167 25.75 -14.76 6.19
CA VAL A 167 25.76 -15.54 7.44
C VAL A 167 26.82 -16.65 7.41
#